data_8abaf20ebea525fb922e84c02fae8cc8
#
_entry.id   8abaf20ebea525fb922e84c02fae8cc8
#
_cell.length_a   1.000
_cell.length_b   1.000
_cell.length_c   1.000
_cell.angle_alpha   90.00
_cell.angle_beta   90.00
_cell.angle_gamma   90.00
#
_symmetry.space_group_name_H-M   'P 1'
#
loop_
_entity.id
_entity.type
_entity.pdbx_description
1 polymer ?
#
loop_
_entity_poly.entity_id
_entity_poly.type
_entity_poly.pdbx_seq_one_letter_code
_entity_poly.pdbx_strand_id
1 'polypeptide(L)'
;MSKKFAEYSQFDLSKVNKDVLKKWDENQVFAKSMTEREGCPSFVFFEGPPSANGMPGIHHVMARSIKDIFCRYKTMKGYQVKRKAGWDTHGLPVELGVEKSLGITKEDIGKTISVAEYNAHCRQDVMKFTKEWEDLTHKMGYWVDMKHPYITYDNRYIETLWWLLKQLYKKGLLYKGYTIQPYSPAAGTGLSSHELNQPGCYRDVKDTTVVAQFKMKNPKPEMAQWGTPYFLAWTTTPWTLPSNTAPVSYTHLTLPTTERV
;
A
#
# COMPACT_ATOMS: atom_id res chain seq x y z
N MET A 1 -12.97 -58.33 -0.71
CA MET A 1 -11.89 -57.43 -1.15
C MET A 1 -12.02 -56.13 -0.38
N SER A 2 -10.99 -55.75 0.41
CA SER A 2 -11.02 -54.45 1.06
C SER A 2 -10.97 -53.36 -0.01
N LYS A 3 -11.90 -52.39 0.02
CA LYS A 3 -11.92 -51.27 -0.91
C LYS A 3 -10.58 -50.47 -0.73
N LYS A 4 -9.82 -50.30 -1.80
CA LYS A 4 -8.52 -49.61 -1.80
C LYS A 4 -8.69 -48.15 -1.47
N PHE A 5 -9.83 -47.57 -1.71
CA PHE A 5 -10.15 -46.15 -1.46
C PHE A 5 -11.48 -46.05 -0.68
N ALA A 6 -11.54 -45.00 0.19
CA ALA A 6 -12.77 -44.68 0.89
C ALA A 6 -13.82 -44.11 -0.08
N GLU A 7 -15.08 -44.50 0.09
CA GLU A 7 -16.19 -43.88 -0.60
C GLU A 7 -16.85 -42.85 0.29
N TYR A 8 -17.17 -41.69 -0.29
CA TYR A 8 -17.81 -40.58 0.42
C TYR A 8 -19.20 -40.36 -0.21
N SER A 9 -20.23 -40.36 0.64
CA SER A 9 -21.60 -40.08 0.21
C SER A 9 -21.87 -38.62 -0.11
N GLN A 10 -21.07 -37.72 0.55
CA GLN A 10 -21.10 -36.27 0.35
C GLN A 10 -19.72 -35.71 0.43
N PHE A 11 -19.46 -34.67 -0.35
CA PHE A 11 -18.19 -33.95 -0.36
C PHE A 11 -18.28 -32.69 0.51
N ASP A 12 -17.83 -32.79 1.75
CA ASP A 12 -17.72 -31.66 2.67
C ASP A 12 -16.31 -31.05 2.62
N LEU A 13 -16.18 -29.93 1.90
CA LEU A 13 -14.92 -29.20 1.73
C LEU A 13 -14.33 -28.74 3.05
N SER A 14 -15.16 -28.31 4.01
CA SER A 14 -14.68 -27.85 5.33
C SER A 14 -14.05 -28.98 6.12
N LYS A 15 -14.69 -30.17 6.10
CA LYS A 15 -14.14 -31.36 6.76
C LYS A 15 -12.84 -31.82 6.10
N VAL A 16 -12.84 -31.91 4.77
CA VAL A 16 -11.64 -32.29 4.00
C VAL A 16 -10.48 -31.36 4.30
N ASN A 17 -10.73 -30.03 4.31
CA ASN A 17 -9.71 -29.05 4.65
C ASN A 17 -9.09 -29.30 6.04
N LYS A 18 -9.94 -29.48 7.05
CA LYS A 18 -9.48 -29.75 8.43
C LYS A 18 -8.68 -31.05 8.53
N ASP A 19 -9.13 -32.11 7.87
CA ASP A 19 -8.44 -33.40 7.88
C ASP A 19 -7.08 -33.32 7.16
N VAL A 20 -6.99 -32.56 6.07
CA VAL A 20 -5.73 -32.33 5.33
C VAL A 20 -4.76 -31.49 6.16
N LEU A 21 -5.23 -30.39 6.74
CA LEU A 21 -4.38 -29.54 7.60
C LEU A 21 -3.83 -30.32 8.76
N LYS A 22 -4.66 -31.11 9.45
CA LYS A 22 -4.21 -31.98 10.55
C LYS A 22 -3.11 -32.93 10.10
N LYS A 23 -3.28 -33.59 8.94
CA LYS A 23 -2.23 -34.48 8.38
C LYS A 23 -0.95 -33.74 8.04
N TRP A 24 -1.05 -32.51 7.53
CA TRP A 24 0.11 -31.69 7.20
C TRP A 24 0.89 -31.29 8.46
N ASP A 25 0.19 -30.95 9.54
CA ASP A 25 0.82 -30.59 10.82
C ASP A 25 1.48 -31.80 11.47
N GLU A 26 0.77 -32.93 11.60
CA GLU A 26 1.30 -34.17 12.18
C GLU A 26 2.54 -34.69 11.43
N ASN A 27 2.56 -34.56 10.12
CA ASN A 27 3.66 -35.01 9.29
C ASN A 27 4.71 -33.93 8.99
N GLN A 28 4.52 -32.71 9.49
CA GLN A 28 5.40 -31.56 9.26
C GLN A 28 5.70 -31.30 7.76
N VAL A 29 4.67 -31.42 6.92
CA VAL A 29 4.80 -31.43 5.46
C VAL A 29 5.46 -30.14 4.94
N PHE A 30 5.13 -28.99 5.50
CA PHE A 30 5.75 -27.72 5.10
C PHE A 30 7.25 -27.71 5.43
N ALA A 31 7.65 -28.10 6.65
CA ALA A 31 9.08 -28.18 7.00
C ALA A 31 9.83 -29.18 6.10
N LYS A 32 9.29 -30.36 5.87
CA LYS A 32 9.87 -31.38 4.99
C LYS A 32 9.99 -30.88 3.55
N SER A 33 9.08 -30.05 3.08
CA SER A 33 9.18 -29.47 1.72
C SER A 33 10.46 -28.64 1.50
N MET A 34 11.07 -28.16 2.57
CA MET A 34 12.34 -27.41 2.57
C MET A 34 13.54 -28.31 2.89
N THR A 35 13.45 -29.14 3.95
CA THR A 35 14.57 -29.96 4.40
C THR A 35 14.93 -31.08 3.42
N GLU A 36 13.93 -31.72 2.78
CA GLU A 36 14.16 -32.72 1.75
C GLU A 36 14.76 -32.17 0.45
N ARG A 37 14.85 -30.85 0.33
CA ARG A 37 15.42 -30.13 -0.81
C ARG A 37 16.70 -29.36 -0.45
N GLU A 38 17.34 -29.73 0.64
CA GLU A 38 18.66 -29.18 0.96
C GLU A 38 19.67 -29.54 -0.14
N GLY A 39 20.44 -28.53 -0.60
CA GLY A 39 21.36 -28.68 -1.73
C GLY A 39 20.71 -28.50 -3.11
N CYS A 40 19.39 -28.43 -3.22
CA CYS A 40 18.71 -28.09 -4.48
C CYS A 40 18.81 -26.57 -4.78
N PRO A 41 18.55 -26.16 -6.03
CA PRO A 41 18.50 -24.72 -6.36
C PRO A 41 17.55 -23.95 -5.43
N SER A 42 18.02 -22.81 -4.92
CA SER A 42 17.25 -22.02 -3.98
C SER A 42 16.27 -21.10 -4.70
N PHE A 43 15.05 -21.00 -4.15
CA PHE A 43 14.07 -19.97 -4.47
C PHE A 43 13.62 -19.33 -3.17
N VAL A 44 13.94 -18.04 -2.99
CA VAL A 44 13.62 -17.31 -1.76
C VAL A 44 12.40 -16.44 -2.00
N PHE A 45 11.42 -16.55 -1.10
CA PHE A 45 10.21 -15.74 -1.13
C PHE A 45 10.03 -15.00 0.20
N PHE A 46 9.86 -13.70 0.12
CA PHE A 46 9.44 -12.87 1.23
C PHE A 46 7.99 -12.43 1.00
N GLU A 47 7.13 -12.66 2.00
CA GLU A 47 5.75 -12.16 1.96
C GLU A 47 5.75 -10.63 1.88
N GLY A 48 4.86 -10.06 1.03
CA GLY A 48 4.48 -8.66 1.16
C GLY A 48 3.71 -8.49 2.46
N PRO A 49 4.27 -7.82 3.48
CA PRO A 49 3.79 -7.94 4.84
C PRO A 49 2.46 -7.20 5.01
N PRO A 50 1.42 -7.84 5.58
CA PRO A 50 0.24 -7.10 5.99
C PRO A 50 0.53 -6.30 7.25
N SER A 51 -0.27 -5.25 7.48
CA SER A 51 -0.38 -4.60 8.77
C SER A 51 -1.40 -5.35 9.63
N ALA A 52 -1.05 -5.70 10.86
CA ALA A 52 -1.92 -6.47 11.77
C ALA A 52 -2.76 -5.59 12.70
N ASN A 53 -2.95 -4.30 12.37
CA ASN A 53 -3.85 -3.39 13.06
C ASN A 53 -5.33 -3.58 12.69
N GLY A 54 -5.61 -4.41 11.69
CA GLY A 54 -6.95 -4.76 11.23
C GLY A 54 -7.15 -6.25 10.99
N MET A 55 -8.41 -6.69 11.01
CA MET A 55 -8.78 -8.07 10.70
C MET A 55 -8.50 -8.42 9.24
N PRO A 56 -8.04 -9.66 8.96
CA PRO A 56 -7.86 -10.10 7.59
C PRO A 56 -9.20 -10.21 6.83
N GLY A 57 -9.24 -9.73 5.59
CA GLY A 57 -10.41 -9.81 4.71
C GLY A 57 -10.23 -10.82 3.56
N ILE A 58 -11.31 -11.04 2.79
CA ILE A 58 -11.32 -12.01 1.68
C ILE A 58 -10.31 -11.67 0.57
N HIS A 59 -10.05 -10.39 0.32
CA HIS A 59 -9.06 -9.95 -0.65
C HIS A 59 -7.63 -10.39 -0.28
N HIS A 60 -7.33 -10.49 1.01
CA HIS A 60 -6.05 -11.03 1.48
C HIS A 60 -5.92 -12.53 1.19
N VAL A 61 -7.03 -13.28 1.29
CA VAL A 61 -7.05 -14.71 0.95
C VAL A 61 -6.69 -14.90 -0.52
N MET A 62 -7.31 -14.15 -1.42
CA MET A 62 -7.03 -14.23 -2.85
C MET A 62 -5.57 -13.93 -3.19
N ALA A 63 -5.04 -12.81 -2.68
CA ALA A 63 -3.65 -12.43 -2.92
C ALA A 63 -2.66 -13.49 -2.40
N ARG A 64 -2.90 -14.04 -1.21
CA ARG A 64 -2.06 -15.08 -0.61
C ARG A 64 -2.13 -16.40 -1.36
N SER A 65 -3.31 -16.80 -1.84
CA SER A 65 -3.47 -18.00 -2.66
C SER A 65 -2.65 -17.91 -3.95
N ILE A 66 -2.66 -16.75 -4.63
CA ILE A 66 -1.87 -16.53 -5.84
C ILE A 66 -0.36 -16.66 -5.53
N LYS A 67 0.12 -16.06 -4.47
CA LYS A 67 1.54 -16.16 -4.04
C LYS A 67 1.94 -17.60 -3.74
N ASP A 68 1.08 -18.34 -3.05
CA ASP A 68 1.32 -19.74 -2.68
C ASP A 68 1.43 -20.65 -3.90
N ILE A 69 0.65 -20.41 -4.95
CA ILE A 69 0.73 -21.15 -6.21
C ILE A 69 2.15 -21.11 -6.78
N PHE A 70 2.78 -19.93 -6.86
CA PHE A 70 4.14 -19.79 -7.36
C PHE A 70 5.16 -20.53 -6.49
N CYS A 71 5.03 -20.41 -5.19
CA CYS A 71 5.92 -21.08 -4.26
C CYS A 71 5.76 -22.61 -4.32
N ARG A 72 4.54 -23.12 -4.38
CA ARG A 72 4.25 -24.57 -4.54
C ARG A 72 4.75 -25.09 -5.88
N TYR A 73 4.50 -24.34 -6.95
CA TYR A 73 5.02 -24.71 -8.27
C TYR A 73 6.54 -24.86 -8.26
N LYS A 74 7.27 -23.88 -7.68
CA LYS A 74 8.72 -23.97 -7.56
C LYS A 74 9.16 -25.17 -6.70
N THR A 75 8.44 -25.43 -5.61
CA THR A 75 8.69 -26.64 -4.77
C THR A 75 8.52 -27.92 -5.59
N MET A 76 7.46 -28.04 -6.39
CA MET A 76 7.24 -29.22 -7.26
C MET A 76 8.28 -29.33 -8.36
N LYS A 77 8.87 -28.21 -8.81
CA LYS A 77 9.98 -28.20 -9.78
C LYS A 77 11.33 -28.53 -9.16
N GLY A 78 11.39 -28.93 -7.89
CA GLY A 78 12.60 -29.36 -7.20
C GLY A 78 13.42 -28.24 -6.55
N TYR A 79 12.89 -27.01 -6.45
CA TYR A 79 13.59 -25.94 -5.73
C TYR A 79 13.39 -26.05 -4.22
N GLN A 80 14.43 -25.70 -3.45
CA GLN A 80 14.29 -25.39 -2.05
C GLN A 80 13.64 -23.99 -1.91
N VAL A 81 12.39 -23.94 -1.50
CA VAL A 81 11.62 -22.68 -1.42
C VAL A 81 11.55 -22.19 0.01
N LYS A 82 12.42 -21.26 0.37
CA LYS A 82 12.40 -20.58 1.67
C LYS A 82 11.38 -19.44 1.62
N ARG A 83 10.37 -19.50 2.48
CA ARG A 83 9.21 -18.61 2.49
C ARG A 83 9.13 -17.91 3.83
N LYS A 84 9.35 -16.61 3.86
CA LYS A 84 9.38 -15.83 5.09
C LYS A 84 8.19 -14.90 5.18
N ALA A 85 7.42 -14.98 6.27
CA ALA A 85 6.38 -14.04 6.59
C ALA A 85 6.97 -12.71 7.09
N GLY A 86 6.13 -11.68 7.15
CA GLY A 86 6.49 -10.38 7.68
C GLY A 86 5.29 -9.61 8.18
N TRP A 87 5.57 -8.55 8.95
CA TRP A 87 4.59 -7.59 9.44
C TRP A 87 5.01 -6.18 9.05
N ASP A 88 4.09 -5.47 8.36
CA ASP A 88 4.22 -4.04 8.11
C ASP A 88 3.71 -3.29 9.34
N THR A 89 4.57 -2.49 9.94
CA THR A 89 4.31 -1.87 11.24
C THR A 89 4.38 -0.35 11.22
N HIS A 90 4.40 0.23 10.04
CA HIS A 90 4.51 1.67 9.84
C HIS A 90 3.33 2.22 9.04
N GLY A 91 3.21 3.54 9.05
CA GLY A 91 2.35 4.28 8.18
C GLY A 91 1.11 4.85 8.83
N LEU A 92 0.47 5.71 8.07
CA LEU A 92 -0.66 6.54 8.46
C LEU A 92 -1.85 5.76 9.07
N PRO A 93 -2.23 4.57 8.57
CA PRO A 93 -3.35 3.83 9.17
C PRO A 93 -3.12 3.45 10.64
N VAL A 94 -1.86 3.14 11.03
CA VAL A 94 -1.51 2.84 12.42
C VAL A 94 -1.57 4.11 13.26
N GLU A 95 -0.93 5.19 12.79
CA GLU A 95 -0.89 6.48 13.48
C GLU A 95 -2.29 7.03 13.74
N LEU A 96 -3.13 7.13 12.71
CA LEU A 96 -4.51 7.62 12.84
C LEU A 96 -5.38 6.71 13.74
N GLY A 97 -5.15 5.41 13.73
CA GLY A 97 -5.82 4.46 14.62
C GLY A 97 -5.50 4.75 16.08
N VAL A 98 -4.24 4.95 16.40
CA VAL A 98 -3.76 5.25 17.76
C VAL A 98 -4.19 6.64 18.20
N GLU A 99 -4.04 7.68 17.37
CA GLU A 99 -4.53 9.04 17.65
C GLU A 99 -6.02 9.03 18.01
N LYS A 100 -6.83 8.32 17.22
CA LYS A 100 -8.26 8.17 17.47
C LYS A 100 -8.54 7.43 18.78
N SER A 101 -7.78 6.37 19.09
CA SER A 101 -7.98 5.57 20.32
C SER A 101 -7.59 6.33 21.58
N LEU A 102 -6.59 7.20 21.50
CA LEU A 102 -6.13 8.05 22.60
C LEU A 102 -6.89 9.38 22.69
N GLY A 103 -7.70 9.74 21.69
CA GLY A 103 -8.40 11.02 21.62
C GLY A 103 -7.47 12.23 21.46
N ILE A 104 -6.33 12.04 20.82
CA ILE A 104 -5.30 13.06 20.58
C ILE A 104 -5.17 13.39 19.10
N THR A 105 -4.47 14.48 18.83
CA THR A 105 -4.05 14.88 17.48
C THR A 105 -2.55 14.75 17.33
N LYS A 106 -2.04 14.81 16.11
CA LYS A 106 -0.61 14.79 15.82
C LYS A 106 0.17 15.91 16.54
N GLU A 107 -0.48 17.03 16.81
CA GLU A 107 0.14 18.17 17.50
C GLU A 107 0.36 17.95 18.99
N ASP A 108 -0.31 16.98 19.58
CA ASP A 108 -0.20 16.60 20.99
C ASP A 108 1.05 15.76 21.27
N ILE A 109 1.59 15.10 20.23
CA ILE A 109 2.77 14.23 20.33
C ILE A 109 4.01 15.08 20.65
N GLY A 110 4.68 14.72 21.74
CA GLY A 110 5.80 15.48 22.30
C GLY A 110 5.40 16.66 23.20
N LYS A 111 4.10 16.89 23.41
CA LYS A 111 3.57 17.93 24.31
C LYS A 111 2.75 17.32 25.46
N THR A 112 1.61 16.72 25.16
CA THR A 112 0.71 16.10 26.14
C THR A 112 1.00 14.61 26.34
N ILE A 113 1.54 13.96 25.32
CA ILE A 113 2.05 12.57 25.36
C ILE A 113 3.49 12.55 24.85
N SER A 114 4.37 11.81 25.49
CA SER A 114 5.74 11.68 25.05
C SER A 114 5.81 10.86 23.72
N VAL A 115 6.83 11.14 22.90
CA VAL A 115 7.08 10.37 21.67
C VAL A 115 7.31 8.88 21.99
N ALA A 116 7.97 8.57 23.09
CA ALA A 116 8.24 7.19 23.50
C ALA A 116 6.94 6.45 23.86
N GLU A 117 6.05 7.09 24.59
CA GLU A 117 4.75 6.53 24.97
C GLU A 117 3.83 6.36 23.76
N TYR A 118 3.77 7.35 22.89
CA TYR A 118 3.04 7.26 21.61
C TYR A 118 3.54 6.08 20.75
N ASN A 119 4.87 5.95 20.60
CA ASN A 119 5.45 4.84 19.86
C ASN A 119 5.17 3.47 20.53
N ALA A 120 5.08 3.40 21.85
CA ALA A 120 4.70 2.17 22.55
C ALA A 120 3.26 1.77 22.21
N HIS A 121 2.33 2.71 22.19
CA HIS A 121 0.95 2.50 21.75
C HIS A 121 0.88 2.03 20.29
N CYS A 122 1.63 2.66 19.39
CA CYS A 122 1.68 2.25 17.98
C CYS A 122 2.20 0.81 17.82
N ARG A 123 3.26 0.44 18.54
CA ARG A 123 3.80 -0.94 18.52
C ARG A 123 2.81 -1.97 19.04
N GLN A 124 2.03 -1.61 20.03
CA GLN A 124 0.99 -2.49 20.58
C GLN A 124 -0.19 -2.64 19.62
N ASP A 125 -0.69 -1.53 19.09
CA ASP A 125 -1.86 -1.55 18.21
C ASP A 125 -1.59 -2.25 16.88
N VAL A 126 -0.42 -2.04 16.28
CA VAL A 126 -0.08 -2.62 14.99
C VAL A 126 0.04 -4.15 15.00
N MET A 127 0.25 -4.76 16.16
CA MET A 127 0.35 -6.21 16.32
C MET A 127 -0.91 -6.85 16.91
N LYS A 128 -1.99 -6.09 17.05
CA LYS A 128 -3.21 -6.48 17.76
C LYS A 128 -3.89 -7.73 17.22
N PHE A 129 -3.91 -7.91 15.90
CA PHE A 129 -4.61 -9.00 15.22
C PHE A 129 -3.68 -10.07 14.62
N THR A 130 -2.44 -10.16 15.10
CA THR A 130 -1.47 -11.15 14.58
C THR A 130 -1.98 -12.57 14.67
N LYS A 131 -2.67 -12.93 15.76
CA LYS A 131 -3.24 -14.26 15.96
C LYS A 131 -4.31 -14.58 14.90
N GLU A 132 -5.20 -13.68 14.61
CA GLU A 132 -6.24 -13.84 13.59
C GLU A 132 -5.64 -14.01 12.18
N TRP A 133 -4.56 -13.31 11.90
CA TRP A 133 -3.80 -13.46 10.66
C TRP A 133 -3.07 -14.81 10.60
N GLU A 134 -2.50 -15.29 11.69
CA GLU A 134 -1.89 -16.60 11.76
C GLU A 134 -2.92 -17.71 11.60
N ASP A 135 -4.05 -17.62 12.30
CA ASP A 135 -5.18 -18.54 12.19
C ASP A 135 -5.73 -18.61 10.77
N LEU A 136 -5.89 -17.46 10.07
CA LEU A 136 -6.32 -17.44 8.69
C LEU A 136 -5.28 -18.10 7.78
N THR A 137 -4.00 -17.76 7.96
CA THR A 137 -2.89 -18.32 7.18
C THR A 137 -2.87 -19.85 7.28
N HIS A 138 -3.04 -20.38 8.49
CA HIS A 138 -3.14 -21.82 8.73
C HIS A 138 -4.39 -22.43 8.07
N LYS A 139 -5.57 -21.83 8.29
CA LYS A 139 -6.84 -22.30 7.71
C LYS A 139 -6.83 -22.35 6.18
N MET A 140 -6.13 -21.44 5.54
CA MET A 140 -5.93 -21.44 4.08
C MET A 140 -5.01 -22.56 3.61
N GLY A 141 -4.22 -23.15 4.51
CA GLY A 141 -3.12 -24.03 4.15
C GLY A 141 -1.98 -23.29 3.43
N TYR A 142 -1.84 -22.00 3.67
CA TYR A 142 -0.77 -21.19 3.08
C TYR A 142 0.57 -21.50 3.77
N TRP A 143 1.53 -21.99 2.99
CA TRP A 143 2.85 -22.37 3.51
C TRP A 143 3.80 -21.18 3.53
N VAL A 144 3.96 -20.60 4.70
CA VAL A 144 4.90 -19.50 4.96
C VAL A 144 5.40 -19.58 6.39
N ASP A 145 6.66 -19.24 6.64
CA ASP A 145 7.24 -19.28 7.99
C ASP A 145 6.74 -18.07 8.80
N MET A 146 5.72 -18.33 9.61
CA MET A 146 5.15 -17.37 10.57
C MET A 146 5.87 -17.39 11.93
N LYS A 147 6.75 -18.37 12.18
CA LYS A 147 7.47 -18.45 13.45
C LYS A 147 8.62 -17.45 13.54
N HIS A 148 9.21 -17.13 12.39
CA HIS A 148 10.35 -16.22 12.31
C HIS A 148 10.08 -15.09 11.29
N PRO A 149 8.99 -14.32 11.47
CA PRO A 149 8.64 -13.25 10.55
C PRO A 149 9.68 -12.13 10.64
N TYR A 150 9.84 -11.36 9.57
CA TYR A 150 10.48 -10.06 9.70
C TYR A 150 9.44 -9.02 10.15
N ILE A 151 9.86 -8.07 10.97
CA ILE A 151 9.00 -7.01 11.49
C ILE A 151 9.66 -5.69 11.15
N THR A 152 8.95 -4.80 10.46
CA THR A 152 9.58 -3.61 9.89
C THR A 152 10.05 -2.60 10.94
N TYR A 153 9.55 -2.64 12.18
CA TYR A 153 10.09 -1.85 13.30
C TYR A 153 11.26 -2.52 14.04
N ASP A 154 11.62 -3.77 13.71
CA ASP A 154 12.79 -4.43 14.34
C ASP A 154 14.08 -3.73 13.91
N ASN A 155 14.97 -3.47 14.87
CA ASN A 155 16.22 -2.78 14.60
C ASN A 155 17.07 -3.48 13.54
N ARG A 156 17.10 -4.82 13.52
CA ARG A 156 17.84 -5.59 12.51
C ARG A 156 17.30 -5.36 11.10
N TYR A 157 15.97 -5.23 10.97
CA TYR A 157 15.35 -4.88 9.70
C TYR A 157 15.74 -3.46 9.28
N ILE A 158 15.62 -2.49 10.20
CA ILE A 158 15.92 -1.08 9.95
C ILE A 158 17.40 -0.90 9.59
N GLU A 159 18.31 -1.52 10.32
CA GLU A 159 19.76 -1.48 10.05
C GLU A 159 20.09 -2.07 8.67
N THR A 160 19.48 -3.20 8.33
CA THR A 160 19.65 -3.82 7.00
C THR A 160 19.15 -2.90 5.89
N LEU A 161 17.98 -2.28 6.07
CA LEU A 161 17.43 -1.31 5.12
C LEU A 161 18.35 -0.09 4.95
N TRP A 162 18.86 0.46 6.05
CA TRP A 162 19.80 1.58 6.01
C TRP A 162 21.11 1.23 5.32
N TRP A 163 21.59 0.01 5.53
CA TRP A 163 22.78 -0.47 4.82
C TRP A 163 22.52 -0.53 3.30
N LEU A 164 21.37 -1.05 2.87
CA LEU A 164 20.98 -1.07 1.45
C LEU A 164 20.87 0.33 0.86
N LEU A 165 20.20 1.26 1.56
CA LEU A 165 20.10 2.67 1.14
C LEU A 165 21.48 3.32 1.03
N LYS A 166 22.39 3.01 1.96
CA LYS A 166 23.78 3.47 1.89
C LYS A 166 24.51 2.95 0.64
N GLN A 167 24.25 1.71 0.20
CA GLN A 167 24.83 1.21 -1.04
C GLN A 167 24.28 1.96 -2.28
N LEU A 168 22.98 2.25 -2.28
CA LEU A 168 22.38 3.05 -3.35
C LEU A 168 22.91 4.48 -3.39
N TYR A 169 23.08 5.10 -2.22
CA TYR A 169 23.70 6.44 -2.11
C TYR A 169 25.12 6.46 -2.65
N LYS A 170 25.96 5.48 -2.29
CA LYS A 170 27.34 5.35 -2.81
C LYS A 170 27.41 5.18 -4.33
N LYS A 171 26.37 4.61 -4.93
CA LYS A 171 26.24 4.46 -6.40
C LYS A 171 25.66 5.70 -7.08
N GLY A 172 25.35 6.78 -6.34
CA GLY A 172 24.71 7.98 -6.88
C GLY A 172 23.24 7.82 -7.28
N LEU A 173 22.60 6.70 -6.87
CA LEU A 173 21.21 6.38 -7.20
C LEU A 173 20.22 6.96 -6.19
N LEU A 174 20.69 7.35 -5.01
CA LEU A 174 19.90 8.03 -3.98
C LEU A 174 20.44 9.47 -3.82
N TYR A 175 19.59 10.44 -4.06
CA TYR A 175 19.93 11.85 -4.00
C TYR A 175 18.77 12.67 -3.42
N LYS A 176 19.07 13.87 -2.93
CA LYS A 176 18.06 14.82 -2.46
C LYS A 176 17.46 15.56 -3.65
N GLY A 177 16.14 15.53 -3.77
CA GLY A 177 15.42 16.18 -4.87
C GLY A 177 14.11 16.81 -4.38
N TYR A 178 13.39 17.42 -5.33
CA TYR A 178 12.07 18.00 -5.11
C TYR A 178 11.05 17.27 -5.96
N THR A 179 9.86 17.09 -5.41
CA THR A 179 8.71 16.54 -6.14
C THR A 179 7.43 17.21 -5.68
N ILE A 180 6.43 17.21 -6.56
CA ILE A 180 5.08 17.66 -6.21
C ILE A 180 4.33 16.44 -5.65
N GLN A 181 3.68 16.63 -4.51
CA GLN A 181 2.91 15.59 -3.85
C GLN A 181 1.59 16.19 -3.33
N PRO A 182 0.45 15.50 -3.50
CA PRO A 182 -0.79 15.87 -2.81
C PRO A 182 -0.58 15.89 -1.30
N TYR A 183 -1.14 16.88 -0.64
CA TYR A 183 -1.04 17.06 0.80
C TYR A 183 -2.42 17.10 1.44
N SER A 184 -2.59 16.35 2.52
CA SER A 184 -3.81 16.37 3.33
C SER A 184 -3.60 17.24 4.57
N PRO A 185 -4.27 18.40 4.67
CA PRO A 185 -4.21 19.22 5.90
C PRO A 185 -4.78 18.49 7.11
N ALA A 186 -5.81 17.67 6.92
CA ALA A 186 -6.45 16.92 8.00
C ALA A 186 -5.54 15.84 8.59
N ALA A 187 -4.76 15.16 7.74
CA ALA A 187 -3.78 14.16 8.18
C ALA A 187 -2.38 14.78 8.47
N GLY A 188 -2.15 16.04 8.12
CA GLY A 188 -0.89 16.75 8.32
C GLY A 188 0.29 16.15 7.55
N THR A 189 0.04 15.49 6.42
CA THR A 189 1.07 14.78 5.64
C THR A 189 0.78 14.73 4.15
N GLY A 190 1.83 14.46 3.35
CA GLY A 190 1.68 14.12 1.95
C GLY A 190 1.02 12.76 1.74
N LEU A 191 0.28 12.62 0.65
CA LEU A 191 -0.44 11.40 0.28
C LEU A 191 0.26 10.70 -0.88
N SER A 192 0.33 9.38 -0.79
CA SER A 192 0.78 8.51 -1.88
C SER A 192 -0.32 8.33 -2.94
N SER A 193 0.06 7.91 -4.14
CA SER A 193 -0.91 7.55 -5.19
C SER A 193 -1.83 6.41 -4.77
N HIS A 194 -1.36 5.49 -3.92
CA HIS A 194 -2.19 4.42 -3.37
C HIS A 194 -3.31 4.96 -2.46
N GLU A 195 -3.00 5.91 -1.59
CA GLU A 195 -3.98 6.54 -0.70
C GLU A 195 -5.02 7.35 -1.47
N LEU A 196 -4.63 7.98 -2.59
CA LEU A 196 -5.55 8.70 -3.47
C LEU A 196 -6.43 7.79 -4.33
N ASN A 197 -6.12 6.50 -4.41
CA ASN A 197 -6.85 5.52 -5.21
C ASN A 197 -7.74 4.59 -4.38
N GLN A 198 -7.96 4.90 -3.11
CA GLN A 198 -8.86 4.12 -2.25
C GLN A 198 -10.32 4.39 -2.57
N PRO A 199 -11.22 3.40 -2.42
CA PRO A 199 -12.65 3.62 -2.57
C PRO A 199 -13.16 4.75 -1.68
N GLY A 200 -13.90 5.70 -2.26
CA GLY A 200 -14.49 6.83 -1.54
C GLY A 200 -13.54 8.01 -1.27
N CYS A 201 -12.32 8.00 -1.83
CA CYS A 201 -11.39 9.14 -1.75
C CYS A 201 -11.92 10.37 -2.48
N TYR A 202 -12.64 10.16 -3.57
CA TYR A 202 -13.21 11.23 -4.37
C TYR A 202 -14.69 11.39 -4.04
N ARG A 203 -15.12 12.64 -3.84
CA ARG A 203 -16.50 13.01 -3.58
C ARG A 203 -16.84 14.26 -4.34
N ASP A 204 -18.07 14.36 -4.80
CA ASP A 204 -18.58 15.58 -5.38
C ASP A 204 -18.68 16.65 -4.31
N VAL A 205 -18.08 17.80 -4.56
CA VAL A 205 -18.12 18.97 -3.69
C VAL A 205 -18.59 20.18 -4.48
N LYS A 206 -19.34 21.08 -3.83
CA LYS A 206 -19.68 22.37 -4.40
C LYS A 206 -18.56 23.35 -4.07
N ASP A 207 -17.92 23.90 -5.11
CA ASP A 207 -16.81 24.82 -4.94
C ASP A 207 -17.02 26.08 -5.81
N THR A 208 -16.29 27.15 -5.47
CA THR A 208 -16.37 28.42 -6.17
C THR A 208 -15.32 28.47 -7.28
N THR A 209 -15.77 28.71 -8.50
CA THR A 209 -14.89 28.97 -9.64
C THR A 209 -14.94 30.44 -10.02
N VAL A 210 -13.91 30.94 -10.70
CA VAL A 210 -13.79 32.34 -11.11
C VAL A 210 -13.50 32.42 -12.59
N VAL A 211 -14.21 33.35 -13.27
CA VAL A 211 -13.85 33.80 -14.61
C VAL A 211 -13.23 35.18 -14.47
N ALA A 212 -11.90 35.25 -14.66
CA ALA A 212 -11.17 36.52 -14.65
C ALA A 212 -11.24 37.20 -16.00
N GLN A 213 -11.44 38.52 -16.00
CA GLN A 213 -11.48 39.35 -17.19
C GLN A 213 -10.21 40.20 -17.32
N PHE A 214 -9.53 40.08 -18.45
CA PHE A 214 -8.30 40.83 -18.73
C PHE A 214 -8.56 41.78 -19.91
N LYS A 215 -8.57 43.08 -19.64
CA LYS A 215 -8.78 44.10 -20.66
C LYS A 215 -7.66 44.08 -21.70
N MET A 216 -8.04 44.03 -22.98
CA MET A 216 -7.08 44.12 -24.07
C MET A 216 -6.55 45.55 -24.19
N LYS A 217 -5.21 45.72 -24.20
CA LYS A 217 -4.56 47.06 -24.38
C LYS A 217 -4.66 47.55 -25.82
N ASN A 218 -4.42 46.66 -26.77
CA ASN A 218 -4.35 46.99 -28.21
C ASN A 218 -5.27 46.04 -28.99
N PRO A 219 -6.61 46.22 -28.92
CA PRO A 219 -7.53 45.38 -29.66
C PRO A 219 -7.40 45.70 -31.17
N LYS A 220 -7.70 44.70 -32.02
CA LYS A 220 -7.80 44.94 -33.46
C LYS A 220 -8.94 45.90 -33.74
N PRO A 221 -8.85 46.75 -34.82
CA PRO A 221 -9.90 47.72 -35.18
C PRO A 221 -11.29 47.09 -35.30
N GLU A 222 -11.36 45.88 -35.85
CA GLU A 222 -12.62 45.15 -36.04
C GLU A 222 -13.32 44.80 -34.69
N MET A 223 -12.58 44.75 -33.60
CA MET A 223 -13.11 44.47 -32.26
C MET A 223 -13.73 45.70 -31.59
N ALA A 224 -13.39 46.90 -32.08
CA ALA A 224 -13.88 48.15 -31.48
C ALA A 224 -15.40 48.30 -31.60
N GLN A 225 -16.04 47.68 -32.59
CA GLN A 225 -17.50 47.68 -32.76
C GLN A 225 -18.24 46.94 -31.63
N TRP A 226 -17.56 46.09 -30.85
CA TRP A 226 -18.14 45.34 -29.74
C TRP A 226 -17.89 46.00 -28.37
N GLY A 227 -17.37 47.24 -28.34
CA GLY A 227 -16.99 47.93 -27.11
C GLY A 227 -15.59 47.58 -26.63
N THR A 228 -15.39 47.48 -25.33
CA THR A 228 -14.08 47.13 -24.73
C THR A 228 -13.90 45.62 -24.71
N PRO A 229 -12.98 45.04 -25.50
CA PRO A 229 -12.75 43.60 -25.50
C PRO A 229 -11.91 43.16 -24.33
N TYR A 230 -12.25 41.94 -23.81
CA TYR A 230 -11.55 41.29 -22.71
C TYR A 230 -11.20 39.87 -23.11
N PHE A 231 -10.05 39.37 -22.63
CA PHE A 231 -9.78 37.97 -22.55
C PHE A 231 -10.45 37.39 -21.29
N LEU A 232 -11.05 36.24 -21.45
CA LEU A 232 -11.66 35.51 -20.31
C LEU A 232 -10.79 34.31 -19.97
N ALA A 233 -10.44 34.16 -18.70
CA ALA A 233 -9.74 32.99 -18.20
C ALA A 233 -10.51 32.38 -17.03
N TRP A 234 -10.98 31.16 -17.23
CA TRP A 234 -11.67 30.41 -16.19
C TRP A 234 -10.68 29.59 -15.37
N THR A 235 -10.87 29.59 -14.04
CA THR A 235 -10.08 28.78 -13.11
C THR A 235 -10.96 28.18 -12.02
N THR A 236 -10.64 26.94 -11.64
CA THR A 236 -11.18 26.26 -10.46
C THR A 236 -10.35 26.53 -9.19
N THR A 237 -9.21 27.21 -9.32
CA THR A 237 -8.26 27.50 -8.24
C THR A 237 -8.02 29.00 -8.11
N PRO A 238 -9.02 29.81 -7.76
CA PRO A 238 -8.92 31.27 -7.76
C PRO A 238 -7.85 31.84 -6.83
N TRP A 239 -7.50 31.14 -5.77
CA TRP A 239 -6.41 31.53 -4.85
C TRP A 239 -5.02 31.54 -5.47
N THR A 240 -4.81 30.94 -6.65
CA THR A 240 -3.54 31.00 -7.37
C THR A 240 -3.40 32.24 -8.26
N LEU A 241 -4.48 32.97 -8.52
CA LEU A 241 -4.47 34.16 -9.39
C LEU A 241 -3.42 35.21 -8.99
N PRO A 242 -3.20 35.54 -7.70
CA PRO A 242 -2.17 36.50 -7.30
C PRO A 242 -0.74 36.13 -7.73
N SER A 243 -0.48 34.84 -7.94
CA SER A 243 0.82 34.32 -8.36
C SER A 243 0.97 34.21 -9.87
N ASN A 244 -0.10 34.43 -10.64
CA ASN A 244 -0.06 34.33 -12.09
C ASN A 244 0.47 35.62 -12.70
N THR A 245 1.41 35.49 -13.64
CA THR A 245 2.07 36.64 -14.29
C THR A 245 1.24 37.22 -15.44
N ALA A 246 0.71 36.35 -16.32
CA ALA A 246 -0.07 36.74 -17.49
C ALA A 246 -0.85 35.57 -18.08
N PRO A 247 -1.99 35.84 -18.76
CA PRO A 247 -2.63 34.85 -19.60
C PRO A 247 -1.80 34.65 -20.89
N VAL A 248 -1.74 33.40 -21.35
CA VAL A 248 -1.06 33.03 -22.60
C VAL A 248 -2.09 32.42 -23.54
N SER A 249 -2.11 32.89 -24.82
CA SER A 249 -2.96 32.36 -25.87
C SER A 249 -2.12 31.72 -26.96
N TYR A 250 -2.52 30.52 -27.37
CA TYR A 250 -1.87 29.76 -28.45
C TYR A 250 -2.80 29.73 -29.65
N THR A 251 -2.40 30.38 -30.74
CA THR A 251 -3.23 30.56 -31.95
C THR A 251 -3.09 29.42 -32.97
N HIS A 252 -2.15 28.48 -32.77
CA HIS A 252 -1.78 27.45 -33.77
C HIS A 252 -1.55 26.08 -33.20
N LEU A 253 -1.90 25.84 -31.92
CA LEU A 253 -1.69 24.55 -31.29
C LEU A 253 -2.93 23.67 -31.40
N THR A 254 -2.80 22.65 -32.21
CA THR A 254 -3.38 21.36 -31.93
C THR A 254 -2.33 20.57 -31.15
N LEU A 255 -2.36 20.64 -29.84
CA LEU A 255 -1.65 19.63 -29.05
C LEU A 255 -2.27 18.27 -29.40
N PRO A 256 -1.46 17.25 -29.71
CA PRO A 256 -2.02 15.91 -29.82
C PRO A 256 -2.69 15.62 -28.48
N THR A 257 -4.00 15.46 -28.50
CA THR A 257 -4.76 14.90 -27.40
C THR A 257 -4.24 13.49 -27.23
N THR A 258 -3.37 13.27 -26.27
CA THR A 258 -3.11 11.93 -25.79
C THR A 258 -4.41 11.47 -25.14
N GLU A 259 -5.15 10.60 -25.84
CA GLU A 259 -6.21 9.85 -25.22
C GLU A 259 -5.60 9.15 -24.00
N ARG A 260 -6.08 9.51 -22.84
CA ARG A 260 -5.75 8.75 -21.63
C ARG A 260 -6.58 7.48 -21.69
N VAL A 261 -5.92 6.36 -21.95
CA VAL A 261 -6.45 5.04 -21.74
C VAL A 261 -6.52 4.76 -20.24
#